data_5f5158f84192316500d3c430b0681034
#
_entry.id   5f5158f84192316500d3c430b0681034
#
_cell.length_a   1.000
_cell.length_b   1.000
_cell.length_c   1.000
_cell.angle_alpha   90.00
_cell.angle_beta   90.00
_cell.angle_gamma   90.00
#
_symmetry.space_group_name_H-M   'P 1'
#
loop_
_entity.id
_entity.type
_entity.pdbx_description
1 polymer ?
#
loop_
_entity_poly.entity_id
_entity_poly.type
_entity_poly.pdbx_seq_one_letter_code
_entity_poly.pdbx_strand_id
1 'polypeptide(L)'
;MLIENEMKLDYKDVLFRPKRSTLKSRQEVDLFRKIEFSNAKGQDRNFYGIPIIASNMDGVGTFEMATELRKAGLMTCLVKTYAQNALVEYFDSDSEAVSNYTIISIGATEEDLKKFRNIYEMTDGKVKYLCVDVANGYTEAFSHFIYSLRVQFPELIIMAGNVVTGDMTQELILNGADVVKCGIGPGSVCTTRIQTGVGFPQLSATIECADAAHGLGASIIADGGCTTPGCVAKALGGGADFVMLGGMLAGHDEGGGEVIDNQIKFYGMSSTLANEKHFGGLKDYRASEGKEVEIPYKGLVKRTLQDLLGSIRSTCTYIGARRLKDIPKCTTFVRCYDTVSYTHLTLPTKRIV
;
A
#
# COMPACT_ATOMS: atom_id res chain seq x y z
N MET A 1 17.61 12.35 25.47
CA MET A 1 17.90 11.40 24.39
C MET A 1 17.45 10.04 24.86
N LEU A 2 16.55 9.38 24.13
CA LEU A 2 16.00 8.06 24.47
C LEU A 2 16.37 7.09 23.36
N ILE A 3 16.75 5.87 23.71
CA ILE A 3 16.96 4.76 22.79
C ILE A 3 15.99 3.66 23.22
N GLU A 4 15.10 3.25 22.31
CA GLU A 4 14.25 2.08 22.53
C GLU A 4 15.10 0.82 22.41
N ASN A 5 15.15 0.02 23.48
CA ASN A 5 15.96 -1.20 23.52
C ASN A 5 15.25 -2.41 22.86
N GLU A 6 13.94 -2.32 22.66
CA GLU A 6 13.20 -3.39 22.01
C GLU A 6 13.60 -3.51 20.53
N MET A 7 13.96 -4.71 20.11
CA MET A 7 14.34 -4.94 18.73
C MET A 7 13.12 -4.86 17.80
N LYS A 8 13.15 -3.92 16.88
CA LYS A 8 12.14 -3.77 15.83
C LYS A 8 12.51 -4.61 14.60
N LEU A 9 11.51 -5.19 13.93
CA LEU A 9 11.66 -6.21 12.90
C LEU A 9 11.08 -5.76 11.56
N ASP A 10 11.79 -6.05 10.48
CA ASP A 10 11.28 -6.02 9.11
C ASP A 10 10.72 -7.40 8.69
N TYR A 11 10.03 -7.49 7.57
CA TYR A 11 9.47 -8.77 7.08
C TYR A 11 10.54 -9.86 6.85
N LYS A 12 11.77 -9.49 6.53
CA LYS A 12 12.88 -10.44 6.34
C LYS A 12 13.33 -11.12 7.64
N ASP A 13 13.07 -10.50 8.79
CA ASP A 13 13.57 -10.93 10.09
C ASP A 13 12.71 -12.03 10.73
N VAL A 14 11.61 -12.42 10.08
CA VAL A 14 10.69 -13.43 10.59
C VAL A 14 10.24 -14.40 9.51
N LEU A 15 9.83 -15.60 9.95
CA LEU A 15 9.10 -16.57 9.17
C LEU A 15 7.82 -16.99 9.90
N PHE A 16 6.78 -17.42 9.17
CA PHE A 16 5.65 -18.10 9.79
C PHE A 16 6.06 -19.46 10.32
N ARG A 17 5.67 -19.76 11.56
CA ARG A 17 5.76 -21.10 12.08
C ARG A 17 4.61 -21.93 11.49
N PRO A 18 4.89 -23.05 10.77
CA PRO A 18 3.84 -23.94 10.31
C PRO A 18 3.03 -24.51 11.48
N LYS A 19 1.73 -24.67 11.28
CA LYS A 19 0.81 -25.22 12.27
C LYS A 19 0.02 -26.37 11.67
N ARG A 20 -0.50 -27.22 12.54
CA ARG A 20 -1.45 -28.26 12.12
C ARG A 20 -2.67 -27.60 11.47
N SER A 21 -2.99 -28.01 10.25
CA SER A 21 -4.09 -27.46 9.46
C SER A 21 -5.11 -28.55 9.15
N THR A 22 -6.38 -28.18 9.12
CA THR A 22 -7.48 -29.03 8.67
C THR A 22 -7.83 -28.81 7.20
N LEU A 23 -7.18 -27.84 6.55
CA LEU A 23 -7.37 -27.54 5.14
C LEU A 23 -6.73 -28.63 4.27
N LYS A 24 -7.51 -29.21 3.36
CA LYS A 24 -7.07 -30.26 2.42
C LYS A 24 -6.59 -29.67 1.09
N SER A 25 -7.07 -28.48 0.73
CA SER A 25 -6.77 -27.81 -0.52
C SER A 25 -6.65 -26.29 -0.34
N ARG A 26 -5.80 -25.66 -1.15
CA ARG A 26 -5.71 -24.20 -1.27
C ARG A 26 -7.02 -23.58 -1.79
N GLN A 27 -7.85 -24.34 -2.47
CA GLN A 27 -9.18 -23.90 -2.95
C GLN A 27 -10.17 -23.63 -1.81
N GLU A 28 -9.96 -24.23 -0.63
CA GLU A 28 -10.79 -24.00 0.55
C GLU A 28 -10.53 -22.63 1.22
N VAL A 29 -9.50 -21.91 0.79
CA VAL A 29 -9.14 -20.61 1.36
C VAL A 29 -9.93 -19.51 0.71
N ASP A 30 -10.67 -18.76 1.52
CA ASP A 30 -11.36 -17.53 1.08
C ASP A 30 -10.46 -16.32 1.30
N LEU A 31 -10.12 -15.62 0.21
CA LEU A 31 -9.31 -14.40 0.22
C LEU A 31 -10.17 -13.13 0.30
N PHE A 32 -11.47 -13.22 0.05
CA PHE A 32 -12.35 -12.06 0.16
C PHE A 32 -12.57 -11.67 1.62
N ARG A 33 -12.55 -10.39 1.86
CA ARG A 33 -12.75 -9.83 3.19
C ARG A 33 -13.75 -8.68 3.12
N LYS A 34 -14.70 -8.66 4.06
CA LYS A 34 -15.53 -7.49 4.33
C LYS A 34 -14.83 -6.65 5.40
N ILE A 35 -14.66 -5.37 5.16
CA ILE A 35 -14.12 -4.39 6.10
C ILE A 35 -15.14 -3.26 6.22
N GLU A 36 -15.52 -2.91 7.44
CA GLU A 36 -16.45 -1.81 7.73
C GLU A 36 -15.65 -0.62 8.26
N PHE A 37 -16.04 0.59 7.88
CA PHE A 37 -15.35 1.83 8.23
C PHE A 37 -16.21 2.62 9.23
N SER A 38 -15.63 2.92 10.40
CA SER A 38 -16.39 3.47 11.54
C SER A 38 -16.58 4.98 11.47
N ASN A 39 -15.63 5.72 10.88
CA ASN A 39 -15.67 7.18 10.80
C ASN A 39 -16.51 7.68 9.62
N ALA A 40 -16.57 6.93 8.51
CA ALA A 40 -17.43 7.25 7.39
C ALA A 40 -18.90 7.12 7.79
N LYS A 41 -19.70 8.10 7.40
CA LYS A 41 -21.16 8.12 7.63
C LYS A 41 -21.86 7.66 6.34
N GLY A 42 -23.06 7.10 6.47
CA GLY A 42 -23.81 6.62 5.31
C GLY A 42 -23.97 5.10 5.28
N GLN A 43 -24.67 4.61 4.24
CA GLN A 43 -25.04 3.19 4.14
C GLN A 43 -23.93 2.34 3.48
N ASP A 44 -23.17 2.91 2.54
CA ASP A 44 -22.13 2.19 1.79
C ASP A 44 -20.72 2.44 2.39
N ARG A 45 -20.57 2.15 3.68
CA ARG A 45 -19.33 2.29 4.43
C ARG A 45 -18.57 0.98 4.62
N ASN A 46 -18.47 0.20 3.56
CA ASN A 46 -17.73 -1.06 3.62
C ASN A 46 -16.96 -1.31 2.33
N PHE A 47 -15.92 -2.13 2.46
CA PHE A 47 -15.20 -2.74 1.36
C PHE A 47 -15.50 -4.24 1.35
N TYR A 48 -15.69 -4.82 0.17
CA TYR A 48 -15.75 -6.25 -0.02
C TYR A 48 -14.85 -6.65 -1.18
N GLY A 49 -13.78 -7.39 -0.91
CA GLY A 49 -12.79 -7.77 -1.90
C GLY A 49 -11.55 -8.38 -1.28
N ILE A 50 -10.49 -8.47 -2.08
CA ILE A 50 -9.16 -8.87 -1.61
C ILE A 50 -8.40 -7.60 -1.24
N PRO A 51 -8.01 -7.38 0.02
CA PRO A 51 -7.49 -6.11 0.51
C PRO A 51 -6.02 -5.89 0.12
N ILE A 52 -5.77 -5.87 -1.16
CA ILE A 52 -4.49 -5.52 -1.77
C ILE A 52 -4.71 -4.31 -2.67
N ILE A 53 -3.84 -3.31 -2.57
CA ILE A 53 -3.95 -2.03 -3.23
C ILE A 53 -2.71 -1.79 -4.10
N ALA A 54 -2.88 -1.51 -5.38
CA ALA A 54 -1.80 -0.95 -6.19
C ALA A 54 -1.50 0.48 -5.74
N SER A 55 -0.21 0.81 -5.52
CA SER A 55 0.20 2.10 -4.97
C SER A 55 0.02 3.25 -5.96
N ASN A 56 -0.16 4.45 -5.44
CA ASN A 56 -0.30 5.70 -6.17
C ASN A 56 1.03 6.21 -6.74
N MET A 57 1.69 5.37 -7.51
CA MET A 57 2.98 5.65 -8.15
C MET A 57 2.85 5.63 -9.67
N ASP A 58 3.66 6.44 -10.34
CA ASP A 58 3.84 6.31 -11.80
C ASP A 58 4.23 4.86 -12.14
N GLY A 59 3.64 4.30 -13.18
CA GLY A 59 3.86 2.91 -13.57
C GLY A 59 3.15 1.85 -12.72
N VAL A 60 2.30 2.25 -11.76
CA VAL A 60 1.53 1.35 -10.88
C VAL A 60 0.09 1.81 -10.72
N GLY A 61 -0.15 3.03 -10.28
CA GLY A 61 -1.49 3.58 -9.99
C GLY A 61 -2.18 4.14 -11.23
N THR A 62 -2.39 3.33 -12.25
CA THR A 62 -2.96 3.71 -13.56
C THR A 62 -4.42 3.26 -13.71
N PHE A 63 -5.13 3.80 -14.69
CA PHE A 63 -6.49 3.38 -15.02
C PHE A 63 -6.54 1.94 -15.55
N GLU A 64 -5.54 1.55 -16.34
CA GLU A 64 -5.41 0.20 -16.89
C GLU A 64 -5.16 -0.81 -15.75
N MET A 65 -4.27 -0.50 -14.82
CA MET A 65 -4.05 -1.33 -13.63
C MET A 65 -5.33 -1.44 -12.79
N ALA A 66 -6.04 -0.35 -12.56
CA ALA A 66 -7.31 -0.36 -11.83
C ALA A 66 -8.36 -1.23 -12.52
N THR A 67 -8.41 -1.19 -13.85
CA THR A 67 -9.32 -2.01 -14.66
C THR A 67 -9.02 -3.51 -14.53
N GLU A 68 -7.75 -3.90 -14.51
CA GLU A 68 -7.39 -5.32 -14.36
C GLU A 68 -7.51 -5.82 -12.92
N LEU A 69 -7.07 -5.03 -11.94
CA LEU A 69 -7.12 -5.43 -10.53
C LEU A 69 -8.56 -5.60 -10.02
N ARG A 70 -9.48 -4.71 -10.39
CA ARG A 70 -10.90 -4.81 -9.98
C ARG A 70 -11.57 -6.11 -10.43
N LYS A 71 -11.17 -6.69 -11.57
CA LYS A 71 -11.71 -8.00 -12.04
C LYS A 71 -11.44 -9.13 -11.05
N ALA A 72 -10.38 -9.00 -10.24
CA ALA A 72 -10.03 -9.95 -9.20
C ALA A 72 -10.43 -9.47 -7.79
N GLY A 73 -11.16 -8.35 -7.68
CA GLY A 73 -11.60 -7.77 -6.42
C GLY A 73 -10.49 -7.08 -5.62
N LEU A 74 -9.42 -6.60 -6.29
CA LEU A 74 -8.36 -5.81 -5.70
C LEU A 74 -8.55 -4.32 -6.01
N MET A 75 -7.91 -3.46 -5.23
CA MET A 75 -8.02 -2.01 -5.36
C MET A 75 -6.80 -1.39 -6.05
N THR A 76 -6.99 -0.20 -6.61
CA THR A 76 -5.90 0.63 -7.12
C THR A 76 -6.04 2.05 -6.56
N CYS A 77 -4.96 2.57 -5.98
CA CYS A 77 -4.82 3.96 -5.65
C CYS A 77 -4.20 4.69 -6.84
N LEU A 78 -4.98 5.55 -7.48
CA LEU A 78 -4.54 6.28 -8.68
C LEU A 78 -3.49 7.32 -8.31
N VAL A 79 -2.51 7.50 -9.19
CA VAL A 79 -1.49 8.53 -9.01
C VAL A 79 -2.12 9.92 -9.04
N LYS A 80 -1.69 10.81 -8.15
CA LYS A 80 -2.30 12.14 -7.94
C LYS A 80 -2.12 13.13 -9.11
N THR A 81 -1.28 12.79 -10.07
CA THR A 81 -0.93 13.64 -11.20
C THR A 81 -1.94 13.60 -12.36
N TYR A 82 -2.92 12.69 -12.33
CA TYR A 82 -3.99 12.67 -13.31
C TYR A 82 -4.75 14.01 -13.36
N ALA A 83 -5.08 14.46 -14.59
CA ALA A 83 -5.93 15.62 -14.79
C ALA A 83 -7.35 15.37 -14.26
N GLN A 84 -8.00 16.42 -13.77
CA GLN A 84 -9.35 16.36 -13.21
C GLN A 84 -10.35 15.72 -14.18
N ASN A 85 -10.36 16.16 -15.45
CA ASN A 85 -11.29 15.63 -16.46
C ASN A 85 -11.11 14.13 -16.71
N ALA A 86 -9.86 13.64 -16.76
CA ALA A 86 -9.58 12.22 -16.95
C ALA A 86 -10.10 11.37 -15.78
N LEU A 87 -10.01 11.88 -14.55
CA LEU A 87 -10.58 11.21 -13.37
C LEU A 87 -12.12 11.18 -13.46
N VAL A 88 -12.75 12.27 -13.83
CA VAL A 88 -14.21 12.33 -14.00
C VAL A 88 -14.69 11.35 -15.06
N GLU A 89 -14.09 11.36 -16.25
CA GLU A 89 -14.41 10.41 -17.34
C GLU A 89 -14.25 8.95 -16.89
N TYR A 90 -13.19 8.65 -16.13
CA TYR A 90 -12.95 7.31 -15.63
C TYR A 90 -14.04 6.85 -14.64
N PHE A 91 -14.46 7.71 -13.70
CA PHE A 91 -15.53 7.40 -12.76
C PHE A 91 -16.91 7.31 -13.41
N ASP A 92 -17.12 7.97 -14.54
CA ASP A 92 -18.37 7.88 -15.29
C ASP A 92 -18.46 6.64 -16.20
N SER A 93 -17.33 6.03 -16.56
CA SER A 93 -17.29 4.89 -17.50
C SER A 93 -17.96 3.61 -16.98
N ASP A 94 -17.87 3.33 -15.67
CA ASP A 94 -18.44 2.15 -14.99
C ASP A 94 -18.54 2.47 -13.51
N SER A 95 -19.52 3.30 -13.15
CA SER A 95 -19.53 4.02 -11.88
C SER A 95 -19.50 3.14 -10.63
N GLU A 96 -20.20 2.02 -10.60
CA GLU A 96 -20.26 1.16 -9.39
C GLU A 96 -18.98 0.35 -9.21
N ALA A 97 -18.50 -0.33 -10.24
CA ALA A 97 -17.29 -1.15 -10.14
C ALA A 97 -16.04 -0.29 -9.96
N VAL A 98 -15.98 0.91 -10.60
CA VAL A 98 -14.90 1.87 -10.40
C VAL A 98 -14.91 2.39 -8.97
N SER A 99 -16.06 2.84 -8.47
CA SER A 99 -16.19 3.41 -7.11
C SER A 99 -15.79 2.40 -6.03
N ASN A 100 -16.11 1.12 -6.20
CA ASN A 100 -15.84 0.10 -5.21
C ASN A 100 -14.36 -0.32 -5.11
N TYR A 101 -13.55 -0.10 -6.16
CA TYR A 101 -12.17 -0.59 -6.20
C TYR A 101 -11.12 0.45 -6.58
N THR A 102 -11.53 1.71 -6.77
CA THR A 102 -10.61 2.80 -7.13
C THR A 102 -10.54 3.86 -6.04
N ILE A 103 -9.31 4.24 -5.70
CA ILE A 103 -9.00 5.25 -4.69
C ILE A 103 -8.38 6.44 -5.42
N ILE A 104 -8.91 7.64 -5.23
CA ILE A 104 -8.25 8.88 -5.67
C ILE A 104 -7.18 9.24 -4.63
N SER A 105 -5.99 9.65 -5.06
CA SER A 105 -4.97 10.20 -4.16
C SER A 105 -4.77 11.68 -4.35
N ILE A 106 -4.55 12.39 -3.23
CA ILE A 106 -4.22 13.81 -3.18
C ILE A 106 -3.07 14.05 -2.18
N GLY A 107 -2.44 15.22 -2.23
CA GLY A 107 -1.63 15.75 -1.14
C GLY A 107 -2.50 16.42 -0.06
N ALA A 108 -1.88 17.26 0.76
CA ALA A 108 -2.55 17.97 1.85
C ALA A 108 -2.48 19.50 1.67
N THR A 109 -2.62 19.99 0.45
CA THR A 109 -2.66 21.42 0.14
C THR A 109 -4.09 21.88 -0.16
N GLU A 110 -4.36 23.17 -0.02
CA GLU A 110 -5.65 23.76 -0.41
C GLU A 110 -5.96 23.55 -1.90
N GLU A 111 -4.93 23.52 -2.76
CA GLU A 111 -5.08 23.25 -4.18
C GLU A 111 -5.51 21.81 -4.43
N ASP A 112 -4.91 20.85 -3.72
CA ASP A 112 -5.31 19.43 -3.77
C ASP A 112 -6.78 19.27 -3.32
N LEU A 113 -7.16 19.93 -2.23
CA LEU A 113 -8.53 19.90 -1.72
C LEU A 113 -9.53 20.50 -2.72
N LYS A 114 -9.20 21.63 -3.33
CA LYS A 114 -10.04 22.27 -4.36
C LYS A 114 -10.20 21.36 -5.58
N LYS A 115 -9.11 20.77 -6.06
CA LYS A 115 -9.15 19.80 -7.17
C LYS A 115 -10.07 18.62 -6.83
N PHE A 116 -9.92 18.04 -5.64
CA PHE A 116 -10.75 16.92 -5.20
C PHE A 116 -12.22 17.29 -5.07
N ARG A 117 -12.54 18.44 -4.49
CA ARG A 117 -13.92 18.94 -4.38
C ARG A 117 -14.60 19.02 -5.75
N ASN A 118 -13.92 19.60 -6.75
CA ASN A 118 -14.43 19.69 -8.09
C ASN A 118 -14.71 18.29 -8.69
N ILE A 119 -13.78 17.33 -8.50
CA ILE A 119 -13.96 15.95 -8.97
C ILE A 119 -15.18 15.32 -8.30
N TYR A 120 -15.29 15.46 -6.99
CA TYR A 120 -16.39 14.89 -6.20
C TYR A 120 -17.75 15.42 -6.63
N GLU A 121 -17.86 16.75 -6.88
CA GLU A 121 -19.05 17.40 -7.40
C GLU A 121 -19.37 16.95 -8.83
N MET A 122 -18.39 16.94 -9.72
CA MET A 122 -18.58 16.55 -11.14
C MET A 122 -18.94 15.07 -11.31
N THR A 123 -18.53 14.22 -10.39
CA THR A 123 -18.88 12.79 -10.39
C THR A 123 -20.15 12.49 -9.58
N ASP A 124 -20.88 13.50 -9.15
CA ASP A 124 -22.10 13.37 -8.35
C ASP A 124 -21.91 12.47 -7.10
N GLY A 125 -20.78 12.66 -6.42
CA GLY A 125 -20.41 11.90 -5.21
C GLY A 125 -20.06 10.41 -5.42
N LYS A 126 -19.82 9.97 -6.65
CA LYS A 126 -19.46 8.56 -6.94
C LYS A 126 -18.11 8.14 -6.37
N VAL A 127 -17.24 9.08 -6.01
CA VAL A 127 -15.95 8.79 -5.40
C VAL A 127 -16.16 8.30 -3.96
N LYS A 128 -15.84 7.03 -3.71
CA LYS A 128 -16.02 6.40 -2.41
C LYS A 128 -14.78 6.50 -1.51
N TYR A 129 -13.58 6.44 -2.10
CA TYR A 129 -12.31 6.37 -1.38
C TYR A 129 -11.38 7.52 -1.75
N LEU A 130 -10.84 8.18 -0.73
CA LEU A 130 -9.81 9.20 -0.86
C LEU A 130 -8.57 8.83 -0.06
N CYS A 131 -7.40 8.84 -0.70
CA CYS A 131 -6.10 8.68 -0.05
C CYS A 131 -5.41 10.04 0.05
N VAL A 132 -5.16 10.51 1.26
CA VAL A 132 -4.34 11.70 1.52
C VAL A 132 -2.92 11.25 1.83
N ASP A 133 -2.03 11.46 0.86
CA ASP A 133 -0.68 10.89 0.86
C ASP A 133 0.39 11.97 0.98
N VAL A 134 1.07 11.99 2.13
CA VAL A 134 2.18 12.88 2.45
C VAL A 134 3.39 12.07 2.94
N ALA A 135 4.59 12.59 2.68
CA ALA A 135 5.83 11.94 3.12
C ALA A 135 5.96 11.92 4.66
N ASN A 136 5.43 12.94 5.33
CA ASN A 136 5.47 13.09 6.78
C ASN A 136 4.07 13.37 7.34
N GLY A 137 3.42 12.33 7.84
CA GLY A 137 2.10 12.41 8.47
C GLY A 137 2.09 12.92 9.91
N TYR A 138 3.23 13.38 10.46
CA TYR A 138 3.38 13.82 11.85
C TYR A 138 3.17 15.32 12.06
N THR A 139 2.79 16.06 11.03
CA THR A 139 2.57 17.50 11.19
C THR A 139 1.17 17.78 11.73
N GLU A 140 1.04 18.72 12.64
CA GLU A 140 -0.25 19.20 13.18
C GLU A 140 -1.20 19.65 12.05
N ALA A 141 -0.64 20.35 11.05
CA ALA A 141 -1.40 20.78 9.88
C ALA A 141 -2.03 19.60 9.12
N PHE A 142 -1.37 18.44 9.09
CA PHE A 142 -1.90 17.25 8.46
C PHE A 142 -3.10 16.67 9.22
N SER A 143 -3.02 16.57 10.54
CA SER A 143 -4.15 16.15 11.38
C SER A 143 -5.36 17.07 11.21
N HIS A 144 -5.15 18.39 11.21
CA HIS A 144 -6.20 19.37 10.96
C HIS A 144 -6.80 19.25 9.55
N PHE A 145 -5.99 18.95 8.54
CA PHE A 145 -6.45 18.72 7.18
C PHE A 145 -7.39 17.50 7.09
N ILE A 146 -7.04 16.39 7.76
CA ILE A 146 -7.90 15.20 7.82
C ILE A 146 -9.23 15.50 8.51
N TYR A 147 -9.19 16.23 9.63
CA TYR A 147 -10.42 16.69 10.32
C TYR A 147 -11.31 17.53 9.40
N SER A 148 -10.71 18.50 8.70
CA SER A 148 -11.44 19.35 7.75
C SER A 148 -12.09 18.55 6.62
N LEU A 149 -11.39 17.55 6.09
CA LEU A 149 -11.94 16.63 5.07
C LEU A 149 -13.12 15.86 5.62
N ARG A 150 -13.03 15.28 6.83
CA ARG A 150 -14.13 14.53 7.44
C ARG A 150 -15.38 15.39 7.64
N VAL A 151 -15.19 16.65 8.03
CA VAL A 151 -16.33 17.59 8.19
C VAL A 151 -16.98 17.90 6.85
N GLN A 152 -16.19 18.10 5.79
CA GLN A 152 -16.70 18.45 4.46
C GLN A 152 -17.30 17.25 3.72
N PHE A 153 -16.74 16.06 3.90
CA PHE A 153 -17.14 14.83 3.20
C PHE A 153 -17.42 13.69 4.20
N PRO A 154 -18.55 13.75 4.91
CA PRO A 154 -18.83 12.81 5.99
C PRO A 154 -19.00 11.35 5.55
N GLU A 155 -19.37 11.09 4.31
CA GLU A 155 -19.59 9.74 3.76
C GLU A 155 -18.32 9.10 3.15
N LEU A 156 -17.32 9.92 2.85
CA LEU A 156 -16.10 9.49 2.17
C LEU A 156 -15.27 8.57 3.08
N ILE A 157 -14.73 7.49 2.53
CA ILE A 157 -13.74 6.66 3.23
C ILE A 157 -12.37 7.29 3.05
N ILE A 158 -11.81 7.82 4.15
CA ILE A 158 -10.56 8.56 4.17
C ILE A 158 -9.40 7.65 4.59
N MET A 159 -8.42 7.49 3.71
CA MET A 159 -7.14 6.84 3.96
C MET A 159 -6.08 7.92 4.14
N ALA A 160 -5.31 7.91 5.22
CA ALA A 160 -4.37 8.99 5.54
C ALA A 160 -3.00 8.46 5.98
N GLY A 161 -1.93 9.10 5.56
CA GLY A 161 -0.56 8.76 5.98
C GLY A 161 0.51 9.51 5.18
N ASN A 162 1.81 9.17 5.44
CA ASN A 162 2.26 7.97 6.17
C ASN A 162 2.74 8.25 7.58
N VAL A 163 2.48 7.32 8.46
CA VAL A 163 2.97 7.29 9.84
C VAL A 163 3.52 5.90 10.17
N VAL A 164 4.16 5.71 11.33
CA VAL A 164 4.76 4.42 11.76
C VAL A 164 4.58 4.11 13.24
N THR A 165 3.86 4.96 13.98
CA THR A 165 3.68 4.83 15.44
C THR A 165 2.20 4.75 15.81
N GLY A 166 1.92 4.10 16.93
CA GLY A 166 0.57 3.90 17.43
C GLY A 166 -0.14 5.20 17.83
N ASP A 167 0.58 6.14 18.46
CA ASP A 167 0.07 7.43 18.88
C ASP A 167 -0.40 8.27 17.69
N MET A 168 0.41 8.34 16.62
CA MET A 168 0.05 9.10 15.43
C MET A 168 -1.05 8.40 14.62
N THR A 169 -1.10 7.07 14.67
CA THR A 169 -2.21 6.29 14.12
C THR A 169 -3.52 6.65 14.81
N GLN A 170 -3.55 6.70 16.15
CA GLN A 170 -4.71 7.12 16.93
C GLN A 170 -5.12 8.56 16.61
N GLU A 171 -4.14 9.47 16.54
CA GLU A 171 -4.38 10.88 16.22
C GLU A 171 -5.13 11.05 14.90
N LEU A 172 -4.67 10.39 13.82
CA LEU A 172 -5.33 10.47 12.51
C LEU A 172 -6.73 9.87 12.52
N ILE A 173 -6.95 8.76 13.24
CA ILE A 173 -8.28 8.13 13.37
C ILE A 173 -9.25 9.04 14.12
N LEU A 174 -8.83 9.64 15.23
CA LEU A 174 -9.64 10.56 16.02
C LEU A 174 -9.97 11.84 15.23
N ASN A 175 -9.12 12.25 14.30
CA ASN A 175 -9.40 13.33 13.35
C ASN A 175 -10.21 12.88 12.12
N GLY A 176 -10.64 11.63 12.04
CA GLY A 176 -11.63 11.18 11.07
C GLY A 176 -11.11 10.29 9.94
N ALA A 177 -9.86 9.83 9.98
CA ALA A 177 -9.38 8.80 9.06
C ALA A 177 -10.05 7.45 9.36
N ASP A 178 -10.46 6.73 8.33
CA ASP A 178 -10.97 5.36 8.42
C ASP A 178 -9.85 4.33 8.35
N VAL A 179 -8.82 4.66 7.60
CA VAL A 179 -7.66 3.79 7.35
C VAL A 179 -6.38 4.60 7.44
N VAL A 180 -5.42 4.12 8.22
CA VAL A 180 -4.12 4.80 8.34
C VAL A 180 -3.06 4.08 7.51
N LYS A 181 -2.35 4.83 6.67
CA LYS A 181 -1.24 4.33 5.85
C LYS A 181 0.04 4.29 6.68
N CYS A 182 0.56 3.08 6.88
CA CYS A 182 1.70 2.79 7.75
C CYS A 182 2.94 2.44 6.93
N GLY A 183 4.00 3.25 7.05
CA GLY A 183 5.30 2.98 6.44
C GLY A 183 6.08 4.24 6.09
N ILE A 184 7.29 4.39 6.63
CA ILE A 184 8.25 5.43 6.29
C ILE A 184 9.57 4.76 5.93
N GLY A 185 9.97 4.86 4.67
CA GLY A 185 11.24 4.35 4.18
C GLY A 185 11.34 2.86 3.82
N PRO A 186 10.28 2.01 3.86
CA PRO A 186 10.42 0.59 3.55
C PRO A 186 10.38 0.28 2.05
N GLY A 187 9.97 1.21 1.20
CA GLY A 187 9.81 1.01 -0.24
C GLY A 187 11.13 0.69 -0.95
N SER A 188 11.10 -0.17 -1.98
CA SER A 188 12.30 -0.60 -2.72
C SER A 188 13.02 0.53 -3.47
N VAL A 189 12.29 1.58 -3.83
CA VAL A 189 12.82 2.79 -4.49
C VAL A 189 12.84 4.02 -3.57
N CYS A 190 12.51 3.83 -2.28
CA CYS A 190 12.58 4.86 -1.26
C CYS A 190 14.01 4.98 -0.70
N THR A 191 14.52 6.21 -0.54
CA THR A 191 15.83 6.49 0.05
C THR A 191 15.73 7.33 1.33
N THR A 192 14.54 7.55 1.86
CA THR A 192 14.30 8.37 3.07
C THR A 192 15.17 7.91 4.24
N ARG A 193 15.24 6.61 4.53
CA ARG A 193 16.08 6.07 5.63
C ARG A 193 17.57 6.42 5.47
N ILE A 194 18.05 6.47 4.23
CA ILE A 194 19.46 6.77 3.92
C ILE A 194 19.71 8.28 3.98
N GLN A 195 18.80 9.06 3.41
CA GLN A 195 18.96 10.52 3.26
C GLN A 195 18.71 11.27 4.57
N THR A 196 17.75 10.81 5.37
CA THR A 196 17.29 11.54 6.55
C THR A 196 17.58 10.84 7.87
N GLY A 197 17.91 9.54 7.84
CA GLY A 197 18.00 8.70 9.04
C GLY A 197 16.64 8.38 9.66
N VAL A 198 15.52 8.83 9.05
CA VAL A 198 14.16 8.59 9.57
C VAL A 198 13.58 7.31 8.96
N GLY A 199 12.91 6.52 9.78
CA GLY A 199 12.24 5.30 9.35
C GLY A 199 11.93 4.38 10.52
N PHE A 200 11.19 3.30 10.22
CA PHE A 200 10.86 2.28 11.21
C PHE A 200 10.83 0.91 10.52
N PRO A 201 11.27 -0.20 11.15
CA PRO A 201 11.17 -1.55 10.59
C PRO A 201 9.72 -1.95 10.37
N GLN A 202 9.38 -2.34 9.13
CA GLN A 202 8.01 -2.32 8.64
C GLN A 202 7.08 -3.33 9.32
N LEU A 203 7.56 -4.49 9.72
CA LEU A 203 6.71 -5.45 10.45
C LEU A 203 6.31 -4.91 11.82
N SER A 204 7.26 -4.35 12.56
CA SER A 204 6.99 -3.76 13.88
C SER A 204 6.07 -2.54 13.76
N ALA A 205 6.29 -1.67 12.77
CA ALA A 205 5.37 -0.55 12.50
C ALA A 205 3.95 -1.05 12.19
N THR A 206 3.82 -2.10 11.37
CA THR A 206 2.53 -2.72 11.04
C THR A 206 1.81 -3.24 12.28
N ILE A 207 2.52 -3.96 13.16
CA ILE A 207 1.93 -4.51 14.40
C ILE A 207 1.47 -3.40 15.33
N GLU A 208 2.31 -2.39 15.57
CA GLU A 208 2.02 -1.27 16.46
C GLU A 208 0.84 -0.43 15.96
N CYS A 209 0.86 -0.06 14.67
CA CYS A 209 -0.23 0.73 14.08
C CYS A 209 -1.55 -0.07 13.99
N ALA A 210 -1.48 -1.40 13.73
CA ALA A 210 -2.66 -2.26 13.70
C ALA A 210 -3.32 -2.36 15.07
N ASP A 211 -2.53 -2.54 16.13
CA ASP A 211 -3.04 -2.59 17.50
C ASP A 211 -3.77 -1.29 17.88
N ALA A 212 -3.14 -0.15 17.60
CA ALA A 212 -3.71 1.17 17.84
C ALA A 212 -5.01 1.41 17.04
N ALA A 213 -5.02 1.06 15.75
CA ALA A 213 -6.17 1.27 14.88
C ALA A 213 -7.34 0.36 15.25
N HIS A 214 -7.09 -0.92 15.49
CA HIS A 214 -8.12 -1.89 15.85
C HIS A 214 -8.76 -1.56 17.20
N GLY A 215 -8.00 -1.00 18.16
CA GLY A 215 -8.51 -0.51 19.43
C GLY A 215 -9.56 0.62 19.27
N LEU A 216 -9.51 1.37 18.18
CA LEU A 216 -10.44 2.43 17.82
C LEU A 216 -11.47 2.01 16.75
N GLY A 217 -11.48 0.74 16.35
CA GLY A 217 -12.41 0.23 15.32
C GLY A 217 -12.09 0.71 13.90
N ALA A 218 -10.86 1.15 13.65
CA ALA A 218 -10.36 1.57 12.34
C ALA A 218 -9.43 0.51 11.73
N SER A 219 -8.87 0.80 10.56
CA SER A 219 -8.03 -0.11 9.78
C SER A 219 -6.68 0.50 9.43
N ILE A 220 -5.71 -0.33 9.02
CA ILE A 220 -4.43 0.14 8.48
C ILE A 220 -4.12 -0.43 7.10
N ILE A 221 -3.31 0.31 6.36
CA ILE A 221 -2.62 -0.14 5.16
C ILE A 221 -1.14 -0.33 5.49
N ALA A 222 -0.59 -1.53 5.35
CA ALA A 222 0.85 -1.72 5.34
C ALA A 222 1.40 -1.28 3.98
N ASP A 223 2.11 -0.15 3.95
CA ASP A 223 2.60 0.48 2.74
C ASP A 223 4.12 0.35 2.61
N GLY A 224 4.56 -0.39 1.62
CA GLY A 224 5.96 -0.65 1.31
C GLY A 224 6.57 -1.86 2.04
N GLY A 225 7.81 -2.19 1.66
CA GLY A 225 8.57 -3.32 2.23
C GLY A 225 8.20 -4.71 1.69
N CYS A 226 7.09 -4.85 0.96
CA CYS A 226 6.68 -6.10 0.35
C CYS A 226 7.36 -6.29 -1.02
N THR A 227 8.36 -7.15 -1.08
CA THR A 227 9.08 -7.50 -2.32
C THR A 227 8.74 -8.88 -2.85
N THR A 228 8.07 -9.71 -2.03
CA THR A 228 7.64 -11.06 -2.37
C THR A 228 6.23 -11.33 -1.81
N PRO A 229 5.51 -12.32 -2.35
CA PRO A 229 4.21 -12.72 -1.80
C PRO A 229 4.26 -13.12 -0.31
N GLY A 230 5.37 -13.68 0.15
CA GLY A 230 5.59 -14.01 1.55
C GLY A 230 5.62 -12.76 2.45
N CYS A 231 6.15 -11.63 1.95
CA CYS A 231 6.11 -10.36 2.68
C CYS A 231 4.67 -9.84 2.83
N VAL A 232 3.84 -9.97 1.77
CA VAL A 232 2.41 -9.62 1.82
C VAL A 232 1.67 -10.44 2.87
N ALA A 233 1.91 -11.75 2.89
CA ALA A 233 1.34 -12.61 3.91
C ALA A 233 1.78 -12.21 5.33
N LYS A 234 3.07 -11.83 5.51
CA LYS A 234 3.60 -11.38 6.82
C LYS A 234 3.00 -10.03 7.25
N ALA A 235 2.75 -9.12 6.33
CA ALA A 235 2.05 -7.87 6.62
C ALA A 235 0.63 -8.16 7.14
N LEU A 236 -0.12 -9.02 6.45
CA LEU A 236 -1.44 -9.49 6.90
C LEU A 236 -1.35 -10.23 8.25
N GLY A 237 -0.31 -11.05 8.45
CA GLY A 237 -0.04 -11.75 9.71
C GLY A 237 0.29 -10.82 10.86
N GLY A 238 0.90 -9.67 10.58
CA GLY A 238 1.19 -8.59 11.52
C GLY A 238 -0.01 -7.72 11.87
N GLY A 239 -1.17 -7.98 11.26
CA GLY A 239 -2.40 -7.26 11.57
C GLY A 239 -2.83 -6.24 10.52
N ALA A 240 -2.11 -6.08 9.41
CA ALA A 240 -2.55 -5.20 8.33
C ALA A 240 -3.92 -5.60 7.81
N ASP A 241 -4.81 -4.62 7.64
CA ASP A 241 -6.11 -4.81 7.01
C ASP A 241 -5.98 -4.78 5.51
N PHE A 242 -5.16 -3.87 5.00
CA PHE A 242 -4.79 -3.75 3.59
C PHE A 242 -3.27 -3.79 3.43
N VAL A 243 -2.82 -4.21 2.24
CA VAL A 243 -1.40 -4.15 1.85
C VAL A 243 -1.27 -3.37 0.55
N MET A 244 -0.44 -2.31 0.56
CA MET A 244 -0.17 -1.50 -0.63
C MET A 244 1.12 -1.94 -1.29
N LEU A 245 1.05 -2.16 -2.62
CA LEU A 245 2.13 -2.72 -3.42
C LEU A 245 2.57 -1.77 -4.53
N GLY A 246 3.85 -1.40 -4.53
CA GLY A 246 4.50 -0.65 -5.61
C GLY A 246 5.30 -1.58 -6.53
N GLY A 247 6.56 -1.83 -6.21
CA GLY A 247 7.50 -2.56 -7.06
C GLY A 247 7.07 -3.97 -7.50
N MET A 248 6.24 -4.66 -6.71
CA MET A 248 5.69 -5.96 -7.13
C MET A 248 4.75 -5.83 -8.32
N LEU A 249 3.99 -4.74 -8.42
CA LEU A 249 3.04 -4.45 -9.50
C LEU A 249 3.62 -3.53 -10.58
N ALA A 250 4.85 -3.06 -10.45
CA ALA A 250 5.55 -2.30 -11.47
C ALA A 250 6.13 -3.21 -12.56
N GLY A 251 6.33 -2.67 -13.76
CA GLY A 251 6.92 -3.37 -14.90
C GLY A 251 5.93 -4.19 -15.72
N HIS A 252 4.64 -3.96 -15.57
CA HIS A 252 3.56 -4.60 -16.32
C HIS A 252 3.00 -3.67 -17.40
N ASP A 253 2.35 -4.26 -18.41
CA ASP A 253 1.68 -3.52 -19.50
C ASP A 253 0.71 -2.48 -18.94
N GLU A 254 -0.04 -2.87 -17.93
CA GLU A 254 -1.04 -2.02 -17.27
C GLU A 254 -0.44 -0.83 -16.51
N GLY A 255 0.85 -0.87 -16.19
CA GLY A 255 1.58 0.26 -15.60
C GLY A 255 2.02 1.29 -16.63
N GLY A 256 2.02 0.93 -17.90
CA GLY A 256 2.58 1.76 -18.98
C GLY A 256 4.10 1.90 -18.87
N GLY A 257 4.64 2.86 -19.61
CA GLY A 257 6.07 3.12 -19.69
C GLY A 257 6.70 2.50 -20.93
N GLU A 258 7.87 3.01 -21.29
CA GLU A 258 8.61 2.54 -22.45
C GLU A 258 9.44 1.29 -22.07
N VAL A 259 9.31 0.24 -22.88
CA VAL A 259 10.10 -0.99 -22.74
C VAL A 259 11.36 -0.86 -23.60
N ILE A 260 12.52 -0.81 -22.98
CA ILE A 260 13.82 -0.78 -23.63
C ILE A 260 14.62 -2.00 -23.15
N ASP A 261 15.15 -2.80 -24.06
CA ASP A 261 15.94 -3.99 -23.74
C ASP A 261 15.30 -4.92 -22.70
N ASN A 262 13.98 -5.11 -22.79
CA ASN A 262 13.17 -5.90 -21.86
C ASN A 262 13.19 -5.35 -20.41
N GLN A 263 13.41 -4.05 -20.25
CA GLN A 263 13.38 -3.34 -18.98
C GLN A 263 12.47 -2.12 -19.05
N ILE A 264 11.96 -1.69 -17.88
CA ILE A 264 11.17 -0.48 -17.70
C ILE A 264 11.80 0.35 -16.58
N LYS A 265 11.83 1.67 -16.74
CA LYS A 265 12.21 2.59 -15.66
C LYS A 265 11.15 2.62 -14.58
N PHE A 266 11.57 2.43 -13.34
CA PHE A 266 10.75 2.54 -12.16
C PHE A 266 11.43 3.45 -11.13
N TYR A 267 10.66 4.33 -10.48
CA TYR A 267 11.21 5.35 -9.59
C TYR A 267 10.28 5.70 -8.45
N GLY A 268 10.87 6.22 -7.36
CA GLY A 268 10.11 6.76 -6.23
C GLY A 268 9.46 8.10 -6.58
N MET A 269 8.26 8.37 -6.07
CA MET A 269 7.53 9.61 -6.33
C MET A 269 8.20 10.86 -5.73
N SER A 270 9.22 10.69 -4.87
CA SER A 270 10.09 11.75 -4.35
C SER A 270 11.47 11.79 -5.03
N SER A 271 11.66 11.07 -6.13
CA SER A 271 12.91 11.09 -6.93
C SER A 271 13.07 12.40 -7.71
N THR A 272 14.28 12.67 -8.17
CA THR A 272 14.56 13.80 -9.05
C THR A 272 13.70 13.73 -10.31
N LEU A 273 13.63 12.58 -10.95
CA LEU A 273 12.84 12.36 -12.16
C LEU A 273 11.34 12.64 -11.95
N ALA A 274 10.77 12.16 -10.85
CA ALA A 274 9.37 12.44 -10.54
C ALA A 274 9.11 13.93 -10.31
N ASN A 275 10.04 14.62 -9.63
CA ASN A 275 9.95 16.06 -9.42
C ASN A 275 10.08 16.84 -10.73
N GLU A 276 10.97 16.48 -11.62
CA GLU A 276 11.10 17.09 -12.95
C GLU A 276 9.85 16.89 -13.79
N LYS A 277 9.32 15.67 -13.81
CA LYS A 277 8.15 15.31 -14.61
C LYS A 277 6.86 16.00 -14.15
N HIS A 278 6.66 16.17 -12.85
CA HIS A 278 5.35 16.57 -12.31
C HIS A 278 5.35 17.90 -11.55
N PHE A 279 6.51 18.36 -11.04
CA PHE A 279 6.55 19.48 -10.09
C PHE A 279 7.54 20.58 -10.48
N GLY A 280 8.03 20.56 -11.71
CA GLY A 280 8.95 21.57 -12.23
C GLY A 280 10.37 21.51 -11.64
N GLY A 281 10.79 20.33 -11.20
CA GLY A 281 12.11 20.05 -10.65
C GLY A 281 12.20 20.02 -9.13
N LEU A 282 13.32 19.49 -8.64
CA LEU A 282 13.63 19.44 -7.21
C LEU A 282 13.99 20.85 -6.72
N LYS A 283 13.38 21.30 -5.64
CA LYS A 283 13.68 22.60 -5.03
C LYS A 283 15.01 22.54 -4.27
N ASP A 284 15.77 23.65 -4.23
CA ASP A 284 17.10 23.73 -3.60
C ASP A 284 17.15 23.33 -2.11
N TYR A 285 16.03 23.49 -1.40
CA TYR A 285 15.91 23.13 0.02
C TYR A 285 15.45 21.66 0.24
N ARG A 286 15.28 20.86 -0.83
CA ARG A 286 14.86 19.46 -0.75
C ARG A 286 15.96 18.51 -1.21
N ALA A 287 16.13 17.40 -0.49
CA ALA A 287 16.88 16.25 -0.98
C ALA A 287 15.94 15.30 -1.75
N SER A 288 16.48 14.58 -2.74
CA SER A 288 15.77 13.48 -3.37
C SER A 288 15.67 12.30 -2.41
N GLU A 289 14.47 11.87 -2.08
CA GLU A 289 14.19 10.71 -1.22
C GLU A 289 13.70 9.49 -2.01
N GLY A 290 13.92 9.47 -3.31
CA GLY A 290 13.61 8.36 -4.20
C GLY A 290 14.73 8.12 -5.17
N LYS A 291 14.95 6.84 -5.51
CA LYS A 291 15.90 6.42 -6.55
C LYS A 291 15.17 5.96 -7.81
N GLU A 292 15.89 6.00 -8.92
CA GLU A 292 15.49 5.42 -10.20
C GLU A 292 16.18 4.06 -10.35
N VAL A 293 15.45 3.10 -10.89
CA VAL A 293 15.94 1.76 -11.17
C VAL A 293 15.35 1.24 -12.48
N GLU A 294 16.08 0.41 -13.17
CA GLU A 294 15.55 -0.39 -14.26
C GLU A 294 15.07 -1.72 -13.71
N ILE A 295 13.85 -2.09 -14.04
CA ILE A 295 13.23 -3.35 -13.60
C ILE A 295 12.85 -4.18 -14.82
N PRO A 296 12.86 -5.52 -14.71
CA PRO A 296 12.42 -6.38 -15.79
C PRO A 296 10.97 -6.09 -16.21
N TYR A 297 10.74 -6.04 -17.52
CA TYR A 297 9.40 -6.06 -18.07
C TYR A 297 8.75 -7.43 -17.83
N LYS A 298 7.48 -7.44 -17.36
CA LYS A 298 6.80 -8.63 -16.87
C LYS A 298 5.57 -9.03 -17.72
N GLY A 299 5.23 -8.25 -18.75
CA GLY A 299 3.99 -8.43 -19.51
C GLY A 299 2.75 -8.15 -18.68
N LEU A 300 1.65 -8.84 -18.96
CA LEU A 300 0.37 -8.63 -18.26
C LEU A 300 0.43 -8.92 -16.76
N VAL A 301 -0.19 -8.06 -15.94
CA VAL A 301 -0.25 -8.17 -14.46
C VAL A 301 -0.94 -9.45 -13.98
N LYS A 302 -1.78 -10.04 -14.80
CA LYS A 302 -2.57 -11.25 -14.48
C LYS A 302 -1.71 -12.41 -13.94
N ARG A 303 -0.51 -12.62 -14.47
CA ARG A 303 0.43 -13.66 -13.98
C ARG A 303 0.91 -13.36 -12.56
N THR A 304 1.34 -12.15 -12.32
CA THR A 304 1.78 -11.70 -10.99
C THR A 304 0.66 -11.81 -9.97
N LEU A 305 -0.58 -11.48 -10.34
CA LEU A 305 -1.74 -11.65 -9.46
C LEU A 305 -2.00 -13.13 -9.14
N GLN A 306 -1.92 -14.00 -10.14
CA GLN A 306 -2.10 -15.44 -9.94
C GLN A 306 -1.06 -15.99 -8.94
N ASP A 307 0.21 -15.64 -9.12
CA ASP A 307 1.30 -16.08 -8.24
C ASP A 307 1.15 -15.51 -6.83
N LEU A 308 0.79 -14.22 -6.71
CA LEU A 308 0.58 -13.54 -5.44
C LEU A 308 -0.57 -14.20 -4.65
N LEU A 309 -1.74 -14.32 -5.26
CA LEU A 309 -2.93 -14.88 -4.61
C LEU A 309 -2.77 -16.37 -4.31
N GLY A 310 -2.12 -17.12 -5.20
CA GLY A 310 -1.77 -18.52 -4.99
C GLY A 310 -0.82 -18.72 -3.80
N SER A 311 0.16 -17.84 -3.65
CA SER A 311 1.12 -17.85 -2.55
C SER A 311 0.46 -17.54 -1.21
N ILE A 312 -0.44 -16.54 -1.17
CA ILE A 312 -1.22 -16.22 0.04
C ILE A 312 -2.09 -17.42 0.46
N ARG A 313 -2.77 -18.09 -0.51
CA ARG A 313 -3.52 -19.31 -0.23
C ARG A 313 -2.63 -20.41 0.34
N SER A 314 -1.42 -20.57 -0.19
CA SER A 314 -0.42 -21.50 0.35
C SER A 314 -0.08 -21.18 1.80
N THR A 315 0.24 -19.92 2.10
CA THR A 315 0.50 -19.49 3.49
C THR A 315 -0.66 -19.85 4.40
N CYS A 316 -1.89 -19.55 3.99
CA CYS A 316 -3.10 -19.90 4.75
C CYS A 316 -3.19 -21.40 5.05
N THR A 317 -2.88 -22.27 4.10
CA THR A 317 -2.88 -23.73 4.35
C THR A 317 -1.80 -24.16 5.35
N TYR A 318 -0.60 -23.55 5.32
CA TYR A 318 0.47 -23.84 6.26
C TYR A 318 0.18 -23.40 7.69
N ILE A 319 -0.59 -22.32 7.88
CA ILE A 319 -0.91 -21.81 9.22
C ILE A 319 -2.31 -22.16 9.71
N GLY A 320 -3.13 -22.80 8.86
CA GLY A 320 -4.49 -23.24 9.20
C GLY A 320 -5.55 -22.14 9.14
N ALA A 321 -5.32 -21.06 8.39
CA ALA A 321 -6.28 -19.98 8.20
C ALA A 321 -7.23 -20.29 7.03
N ARG A 322 -8.54 -20.44 7.27
CA ARG A 322 -9.54 -20.67 6.22
C ARG A 322 -9.89 -19.40 5.44
N ARG A 323 -9.81 -18.25 6.08
CA ARG A 323 -10.14 -16.94 5.51
C ARG A 323 -8.98 -16.01 5.73
N LEU A 324 -8.82 -15.07 4.81
CA LEU A 324 -7.77 -14.03 4.91
C LEU A 324 -7.80 -13.31 6.28
N LYS A 325 -9.00 -12.98 6.77
CA LYS A 325 -9.18 -12.31 8.07
C LYS A 325 -8.72 -13.13 9.28
N ASP A 326 -8.51 -14.42 9.11
CA ASP A 326 -8.08 -15.29 10.21
C ASP A 326 -6.55 -15.40 10.28
N ILE A 327 -5.80 -14.87 9.29
CA ILE A 327 -4.33 -14.93 9.26
C ILE A 327 -3.70 -14.39 10.54
N PRO A 328 -4.04 -13.19 11.07
CA PRO A 328 -3.41 -12.69 12.29
C PRO A 328 -3.59 -13.64 13.48
N LYS A 329 -4.78 -14.21 13.66
CA LYS A 329 -5.09 -15.17 14.74
C LYS A 329 -4.36 -16.50 14.59
N CYS A 330 -4.06 -16.90 13.35
CA CYS A 330 -3.33 -18.14 13.04
C CYS A 330 -1.82 -17.92 13.01
N THR A 331 -1.35 -16.67 13.04
CA THR A 331 0.07 -16.34 12.94
C THR A 331 0.83 -16.66 14.23
N THR A 332 1.99 -17.23 14.06
CA THR A 332 3.11 -17.23 15.02
C THR A 332 4.35 -17.00 14.21
N PHE A 333 5.02 -15.89 14.47
CA PHE A 333 6.31 -15.61 13.85
C PHE A 333 7.44 -16.27 14.62
N VAL A 334 8.40 -16.82 13.89
CA VAL A 334 9.70 -17.19 14.43
C VAL A 334 10.73 -16.20 13.90
N ARG A 335 11.50 -15.60 14.79
CA ARG A 335 12.58 -14.71 14.42
C ARG A 335 13.71 -15.51 13.77
N CYS A 336 14.25 -15.02 12.68
CA CYS A 336 15.36 -15.62 11.97
C CYS A 336 16.40 -14.54 11.63
N TYR A 337 17.66 -14.96 11.60
CA TYR A 337 18.73 -14.21 10.97
C TYR A 337 18.85 -14.73 9.52
N ASP A 338 19.15 -13.87 8.58
CA ASP A 338 19.18 -14.12 7.11
C ASP A 338 18.97 -15.58 6.69
N THR A 339 17.81 -15.86 6.13
CA THR A 339 17.51 -17.18 5.63
C THR A 339 18.39 -17.48 4.41
N VAL A 340 19.21 -18.49 4.52
CA VAL A 340 20.24 -18.95 3.59
C VAL A 340 19.72 -19.27 2.16
N SER A 341 18.41 -19.19 1.91
CA SER A 341 17.79 -19.58 0.63
C SER A 341 18.16 -18.69 -0.57
N TYR A 342 18.77 -17.51 -0.34
CA TYR A 342 19.22 -16.64 -1.42
C TYR A 342 20.72 -16.75 -1.74
N THR A 343 21.51 -17.36 -0.88
CA THR A 343 22.96 -17.48 -1.07
C THR A 343 23.38 -18.57 -2.08
N HIS A 344 22.46 -19.45 -2.46
CA HIS A 344 22.75 -20.50 -3.44
C HIS A 344 22.55 -20.08 -4.91
N LEU A 345 22.00 -18.89 -5.18
CA LEU A 345 21.79 -18.40 -6.55
C LEU A 345 22.97 -17.59 -7.11
N THR A 346 24.00 -17.33 -6.29
CA THR A 346 25.23 -16.63 -6.75
C THR A 346 26.47 -17.31 -6.21
N LEU A 347 26.73 -18.54 -6.62
CA LEU A 347 28.11 -19.04 -6.59
C LEU A 347 28.84 -18.38 -7.74
N PRO A 348 29.89 -17.56 -7.48
CA PRO A 348 30.78 -17.14 -8.56
C PRO A 348 31.50 -18.41 -9.08
N THR A 349 31.19 -18.80 -10.29
CA THR A 349 32.04 -19.73 -11.03
C THR A 349 33.41 -19.08 -11.22
N LYS A 350 34.31 -19.23 -10.26
CA LYS A 350 35.74 -19.07 -10.53
C LYS A 350 36.12 -20.17 -11.53
N ARG A 351 36.24 -19.80 -12.79
CA ARG A 351 37.04 -20.57 -13.69
C ARG A 351 38.46 -20.60 -13.12
N ILE A 352 38.87 -21.75 -12.64
CA ILE A 352 40.29 -22.06 -12.42
C ILE A 352 40.85 -22.30 -13.83
N VAL A 353 41.71 -21.40 -14.27
CA VAL A 353 42.61 -21.61 -15.42
C VAL A 353 43.83 -22.31 -14.89
#